data_a4bfcdefdcfbb76215db196c773516f1
#
_entry.id   a4bfcdefdcfbb76215db196c773516f1
#
_cell.length_a   1.000
_cell.length_b   1.000
_cell.length_c   1.000
_cell.angle_alpha   90.00
_cell.angle_beta   90.00
_cell.angle_gamma   90.00
#
_symmetry.space_group_name_H-M   'P 1'
#
loop_
_entity.id
_entity.type
_entity.pdbx_description
1 polymer ?
#
loop_
_entity_poly.entity_id
_entity_poly.type
_entity_poly.pdbx_seq_one_letter_code
_entity_poly.pdbx_strand_id
1 'polypeptide(L)'
;MNQMKPTHSGYFLGKSVVALAASLREGSVTSVELTQAALDSIERLNPTLNAFVQVDAPIALAQAYRADELLAQGQDLGPLHGIPVAVKDNIDTFDYITTYGSAHFEGFKPERDALCVQRVRLAGAIIVGKTLTHEFAYGPTGDRSLQGAARNPWDARCMTGGSSAGSAAAVASGIVPLALGTDTGGSIRIPSGLCGAVGFKPSYGSVPLDGVFPLSSSLDHVGPIANCVEGARLLFEVLSGRVCAPAAPKPRPLRVGWITSGSFGPVDAQVEQQVYLAAQQLFGNALQEAEDLVSQAAGMKDTLLMLQRAEAYDVHAERMQQAAQLFEAEVRERLELSQEVRGWQYIRAQAAHQQYHAHMAQLFERYDFLVSPTVPITAPVVDAREVRVGEQNIDVRAAVLSYTSAWNLTGLPAISLPVGQVKGLPVGLQVIAAAGRDDRLLQVMGDLYSHLPL
;
A
#
# COMPACT_ATOMS: atom_id res chain seq x y z
N MET A 1 -16.81 -21.69 -8.36
CA MET A 1 -17.43 -20.52 -7.68
C MET A 1 -17.26 -19.32 -8.59
N ASN A 2 -18.31 -18.54 -8.84
CA ASN A 2 -18.15 -17.29 -9.59
C ASN A 2 -17.28 -16.35 -8.73
N GLN A 3 -16.06 -16.08 -9.18
CA GLN A 3 -15.25 -15.00 -8.56
C GLN A 3 -16.07 -13.73 -8.70
N MET A 4 -16.48 -13.16 -7.56
CA MET A 4 -17.14 -11.86 -7.57
C MET A 4 -16.11 -10.82 -8.04
N LYS A 5 -16.47 -10.05 -9.05
CA LYS A 5 -15.61 -9.02 -9.65
C LYS A 5 -16.05 -7.66 -9.14
N PRO A 6 -15.12 -6.68 -9.02
CA PRO A 6 -15.50 -5.31 -8.73
C PRO A 6 -16.51 -4.81 -9.78
N THR A 7 -17.39 -3.91 -9.35
CA THR A 7 -18.42 -3.30 -10.21
C THR A 7 -17.78 -2.55 -11.39
N HIS A 8 -16.60 -1.95 -11.14
CA HIS A 8 -15.80 -1.22 -12.12
C HIS A 8 -14.55 -2.01 -12.47
N SER A 9 -14.48 -2.59 -13.68
CA SER A 9 -13.42 -3.51 -14.11
C SER A 9 -12.70 -3.03 -15.36
N GLY A 10 -11.35 -2.94 -15.30
CA GLY A 10 -10.46 -2.63 -16.40
C GLY A 10 -9.83 -3.86 -17.05
N TYR A 11 -8.94 -3.61 -18.01
CA TYR A 11 -8.33 -4.65 -18.85
C TYR A 11 -7.48 -5.66 -18.06
N PHE A 12 -6.77 -5.21 -17.01
CA PHE A 12 -5.79 -6.04 -16.27
C PHE A 12 -6.42 -6.86 -15.13
N LEU A 13 -7.72 -6.79 -14.92
CA LEU A 13 -8.37 -7.61 -13.88
C LEU A 13 -8.14 -9.10 -14.15
N GLY A 14 -7.53 -9.80 -13.18
CA GLY A 14 -7.21 -11.23 -13.28
C GLY A 14 -6.06 -11.59 -14.22
N LYS A 15 -5.33 -10.61 -14.77
CA LYS A 15 -4.15 -10.84 -15.62
C LYS A 15 -2.87 -10.78 -14.84
N SER A 16 -2.16 -11.89 -14.74
CA SER A 16 -0.86 -11.96 -14.06
C SER A 16 0.22 -11.19 -14.80
N VAL A 17 1.04 -10.43 -14.06
CA VAL A 17 2.22 -9.73 -14.61
C VAL A 17 3.18 -10.69 -15.31
N VAL A 18 3.37 -11.89 -14.75
CA VAL A 18 4.23 -12.92 -15.36
C VAL A 18 3.69 -13.37 -16.71
N ALA A 19 2.37 -13.59 -16.82
CA ALA A 19 1.74 -13.97 -18.08
C ALA A 19 1.82 -12.83 -19.11
N LEU A 20 1.62 -11.58 -18.71
CA LEU A 20 1.78 -10.41 -19.58
C LEU A 20 3.23 -10.27 -20.08
N ALA A 21 4.20 -10.43 -19.17
CA ALA A 21 5.62 -10.40 -19.53
C ALA A 21 6.03 -11.53 -20.49
N ALA A 22 5.46 -12.73 -20.33
CA ALA A 22 5.65 -13.83 -21.29
C ALA A 22 5.07 -13.49 -22.67
N SER A 23 3.83 -12.98 -22.72
CA SER A 23 3.15 -12.58 -23.97
C SER A 23 3.92 -11.50 -24.74
N LEU A 24 4.53 -10.53 -24.03
CA LEU A 24 5.42 -9.51 -24.64
C LEU A 24 6.63 -10.16 -25.31
N ARG A 25 7.28 -11.13 -24.66
CA ARG A 25 8.47 -11.83 -25.19
C ARG A 25 8.13 -12.76 -26.36
N GLU A 26 6.96 -13.35 -26.35
CA GLU A 26 6.44 -14.18 -27.45
C GLU A 26 5.94 -13.35 -28.63
N GLY A 27 5.82 -12.01 -28.46
CA GLY A 27 5.29 -11.10 -29.48
C GLY A 27 3.78 -11.26 -29.72
N SER A 28 3.07 -11.94 -28.79
CA SER A 28 1.61 -12.11 -28.87
C SER A 28 0.84 -10.86 -28.42
N VAL A 29 1.51 -9.92 -27.73
CA VAL A 29 1.05 -8.59 -27.36
C VAL A 29 2.25 -7.65 -27.38
N THR A 30 2.03 -6.36 -27.65
CA THR A 30 3.04 -5.30 -27.60
C THR A 30 2.88 -4.44 -26.34
N SER A 31 3.95 -3.75 -25.95
CA SER A 31 3.91 -2.76 -24.86
C SER A 31 2.95 -1.60 -25.17
N VAL A 32 2.90 -1.20 -26.46
CA VAL A 32 1.95 -0.19 -26.95
C VAL A 32 0.51 -0.65 -26.76
N GLU A 33 0.17 -1.90 -27.09
CA GLU A 33 -1.18 -2.44 -26.88
C GLU A 33 -1.55 -2.50 -25.39
N LEU A 34 -0.64 -2.93 -24.52
CA LEU A 34 -0.88 -2.95 -23.06
C LEU A 34 -1.05 -1.53 -22.52
N THR A 35 -0.23 -0.60 -22.96
CA THR A 35 -0.32 0.81 -22.53
C THR A 35 -1.61 1.45 -23.02
N GLN A 36 -2.02 1.21 -24.25
CA GLN A 36 -3.30 1.68 -24.78
C GLN A 36 -4.47 1.11 -23.98
N ALA A 37 -4.46 -0.19 -23.66
CA ALA A 37 -5.48 -0.83 -22.84
C ALA A 37 -5.57 -0.23 -21.40
N ALA A 38 -4.44 0.21 -20.84
CA ALA A 38 -4.43 0.95 -19.58
C ALA A 38 -5.09 2.34 -19.75
N LEU A 39 -4.71 3.09 -20.78
CA LEU A 39 -5.25 4.41 -21.09
C LEU A 39 -6.76 4.37 -21.37
N ASP A 40 -7.25 3.41 -22.15
CA ASP A 40 -8.67 3.19 -22.41
C ASP A 40 -9.43 2.86 -21.12
N SER A 41 -8.81 2.06 -20.24
CA SER A 41 -9.38 1.75 -18.93
C SER A 41 -9.43 2.97 -18.01
N ILE A 42 -8.41 3.84 -18.05
CA ILE A 42 -8.40 5.12 -17.32
C ILE A 42 -9.52 6.02 -17.84
N GLU A 43 -9.60 6.24 -19.15
CA GLU A 43 -10.63 7.11 -19.75
C GLU A 43 -12.03 6.69 -19.34
N ARG A 44 -12.31 5.39 -19.33
CA ARG A 44 -13.63 4.84 -19.02
C ARG A 44 -13.96 4.85 -17.51
N LEU A 45 -12.98 4.55 -16.65
CA LEU A 45 -13.23 4.28 -15.23
C LEU A 45 -12.90 5.46 -14.32
N ASN A 46 -11.92 6.28 -14.69
CA ASN A 46 -11.44 7.37 -13.83
C ASN A 46 -12.49 8.44 -13.52
N PRO A 47 -13.44 8.77 -14.42
CA PRO A 47 -14.53 9.71 -14.08
C PRO A 47 -15.35 9.26 -12.86
N THR A 48 -15.45 7.96 -12.61
CA THR A 48 -16.17 7.40 -11.46
C THR A 48 -15.24 7.16 -10.28
N LEU A 49 -14.05 6.56 -10.52
CA LEU A 49 -13.15 6.11 -9.46
C LEU A 49 -12.23 7.20 -8.92
N ASN A 50 -11.96 8.25 -9.71
CA ASN A 50 -10.98 9.29 -9.38
C ASN A 50 -9.66 8.71 -8.88
N ALA A 51 -9.18 7.65 -9.55
CA ALA A 51 -7.96 6.94 -9.18
C ALA A 51 -6.69 7.63 -9.69
N PHE A 52 -6.76 8.30 -10.85
CA PHE A 52 -5.67 9.04 -11.45
C PHE A 52 -5.92 10.55 -11.39
N VAL A 53 -4.89 11.30 -11.04
CA VAL A 53 -4.89 12.76 -10.97
C VAL A 53 -4.13 13.42 -12.12
N GLN A 54 -3.20 12.69 -12.73
CA GLN A 54 -2.43 13.12 -13.89
C GLN A 54 -2.20 11.93 -14.82
N VAL A 55 -2.52 12.12 -16.10
CA VAL A 55 -2.27 11.14 -17.19
C VAL A 55 -1.76 11.92 -18.39
N ASP A 56 -0.73 11.40 -19.05
CA ASP A 56 -0.20 11.94 -20.30
C ASP A 56 -0.01 10.77 -21.30
N ALA A 57 -1.01 10.58 -22.15
CA ALA A 57 -1.01 9.48 -23.11
C ALA A 57 0.16 9.53 -24.10
N PRO A 58 0.54 10.70 -24.70
CA PRO A 58 1.74 10.82 -25.50
C PRO A 58 3.01 10.35 -24.80
N ILE A 59 3.23 10.75 -23.55
CA ILE A 59 4.42 10.35 -22.77
C ILE A 59 4.40 8.83 -22.54
N ALA A 60 3.27 8.27 -22.10
CA ALA A 60 3.16 6.83 -21.84
C ALA A 60 3.37 5.99 -23.11
N LEU A 61 2.74 6.37 -24.22
CA LEU A 61 2.89 5.66 -25.51
C LEU A 61 4.31 5.76 -26.05
N ALA A 62 4.99 6.92 -25.93
CA ALA A 62 6.39 7.05 -26.36
C ALA A 62 7.32 6.09 -25.58
N GLN A 63 7.10 5.91 -24.27
CA GLN A 63 7.81 4.92 -23.47
C GLN A 63 7.51 3.49 -23.95
N ALA A 64 6.26 3.18 -24.29
CA ALA A 64 5.83 1.88 -24.77
C ALA A 64 6.44 1.53 -26.13
N TYR A 65 6.42 2.46 -27.08
CA TYR A 65 7.12 2.30 -28.38
C TYR A 65 8.61 2.00 -28.18
N ARG A 66 9.25 2.72 -27.27
CA ARG A 66 10.66 2.49 -26.97
C ARG A 66 10.91 1.11 -26.36
N ALA A 67 10.01 0.62 -25.50
CA ALA A 67 10.10 -0.73 -24.94
C ALA A 67 9.97 -1.80 -26.04
N ASP A 68 9.01 -1.65 -26.96
CA ASP A 68 8.83 -2.59 -28.08
C ASP A 68 10.06 -2.58 -29.03
N GLU A 69 10.65 -1.41 -29.31
CA GLU A 69 11.90 -1.31 -30.10
C GLU A 69 13.06 -2.06 -29.43
N LEU A 70 13.22 -1.92 -28.11
CA LEU A 70 14.29 -2.61 -27.36
C LEU A 70 14.11 -4.13 -27.41
N LEU A 71 12.88 -4.63 -27.22
CA LEU A 71 12.58 -6.06 -27.34
C LEU A 71 12.86 -6.59 -28.77
N ALA A 72 12.48 -5.83 -29.79
CA ALA A 72 12.74 -6.19 -31.18
C ALA A 72 14.24 -6.26 -31.50
N GLN A 73 15.08 -5.50 -30.78
CA GLN A 73 16.56 -5.52 -30.87
C GLN A 73 17.19 -6.59 -29.97
N GLY A 74 16.40 -7.43 -29.28
CA GLY A 74 16.88 -8.44 -28.34
C GLY A 74 17.32 -7.89 -26.98
N GLN A 75 16.99 -6.63 -26.66
CA GLN A 75 17.32 -5.97 -25.39
C GLN A 75 16.15 -6.09 -24.43
N ASP A 76 16.12 -7.16 -23.64
CA ASP A 76 15.15 -7.39 -22.59
C ASP A 76 15.65 -6.81 -21.25
N LEU A 77 14.91 -5.85 -20.67
CA LEU A 77 15.26 -5.19 -19.41
C LEU A 77 14.73 -5.91 -18.17
N GLY A 78 14.10 -7.07 -18.33
CA GLY A 78 13.62 -7.89 -17.23
C GLY A 78 12.09 -7.98 -17.13
N PRO A 79 11.56 -8.59 -16.05
CA PRO A 79 10.16 -9.03 -15.98
C PRO A 79 9.13 -7.89 -15.99
N LEU A 80 9.53 -6.65 -15.74
CA LEU A 80 8.64 -5.48 -15.83
C LEU A 80 8.77 -4.73 -17.17
N HIS A 81 9.61 -5.18 -18.09
CA HIS A 81 9.79 -4.56 -19.41
C HIS A 81 8.44 -4.52 -20.16
N GLY A 82 8.01 -3.32 -20.54
CA GLY A 82 6.78 -3.06 -21.28
C GLY A 82 5.48 -3.15 -20.43
N ILE A 83 5.57 -3.35 -19.12
CA ILE A 83 4.41 -3.46 -18.24
C ILE A 83 3.96 -2.08 -17.75
N PRO A 84 2.66 -1.72 -17.89
CA PRO A 84 2.12 -0.47 -17.35
C PRO A 84 2.12 -0.42 -15.83
N VAL A 85 2.61 0.69 -15.26
CA VAL A 85 2.71 0.95 -13.82
C VAL A 85 2.18 2.34 -13.51
N ALA A 86 1.41 2.48 -12.41
CA ALA A 86 0.98 3.77 -11.89
C ALA A 86 1.85 4.21 -10.70
N VAL A 87 2.01 5.53 -10.51
CA VAL A 87 2.85 6.09 -9.45
C VAL A 87 2.02 7.02 -8.57
N LYS A 88 2.02 6.77 -7.26
CA LYS A 88 1.32 7.61 -6.29
C LYS A 88 1.82 9.07 -6.35
N ASP A 89 0.92 10.02 -6.20
CA ASP A 89 1.20 11.45 -6.39
C ASP A 89 2.00 12.13 -5.26
N ASN A 90 2.57 11.36 -4.35
CA ASN A 90 3.60 11.84 -3.42
C ASN A 90 5.02 11.35 -3.75
N ILE A 91 5.21 10.76 -4.95
CA ILE A 91 6.49 10.25 -5.46
C ILE A 91 6.85 11.06 -6.71
N ASP A 92 7.99 11.70 -6.73
CA ASP A 92 8.44 12.59 -7.79
C ASP A 92 8.63 11.87 -9.13
N THR A 93 8.10 12.49 -10.19
CA THR A 93 8.27 12.06 -11.58
C THR A 93 8.54 13.29 -12.45
N PHE A 94 9.69 13.33 -13.12
CA PHE A 94 10.15 14.54 -13.83
C PHE A 94 9.25 14.96 -15.00
N ASP A 95 8.49 14.02 -15.56
CA ASP A 95 7.64 14.21 -16.74
C ASP A 95 6.16 14.49 -16.39
N TYR A 96 5.75 14.28 -15.14
CA TYR A 96 4.39 14.53 -14.67
C TYR A 96 4.33 15.64 -13.60
N ILE A 97 3.23 16.39 -13.55
CA ILE A 97 2.90 17.24 -12.40
C ILE A 97 2.73 16.34 -11.18
N THR A 98 3.27 16.77 -10.04
CA THR A 98 3.20 16.07 -8.77
C THR A 98 2.73 17.02 -7.70
N THR A 99 1.45 16.90 -7.27
CA THR A 99 0.82 17.86 -6.36
C THR A 99 0.92 17.48 -4.89
N TYR A 100 1.34 16.27 -4.59
CA TYR A 100 1.27 15.66 -3.25
C TYR A 100 -0.15 15.72 -2.66
N GLY A 101 -1.18 15.84 -3.53
CA GLY A 101 -2.58 15.98 -3.15
C GLY A 101 -2.94 17.35 -2.55
N SER A 102 -2.10 18.36 -2.66
CA SER A 102 -2.23 19.66 -1.98
C SER A 102 -2.20 20.85 -2.93
N ALA A 103 -2.97 21.89 -2.59
CA ALA A 103 -2.95 23.18 -3.28
C ALA A 103 -1.60 23.93 -3.14
N HIS A 104 -0.78 23.60 -2.14
CA HIS A 104 0.57 24.14 -2.03
C HIS A 104 1.47 23.82 -3.23
N PHE A 105 1.17 22.75 -3.97
CA PHE A 105 1.97 22.24 -5.08
C PHE A 105 1.16 22.11 -6.38
N GLU A 106 0.09 22.88 -6.51
CA GLU A 106 -0.68 22.92 -7.75
C GLU A 106 0.22 23.34 -8.93
N GLY A 107 0.30 22.47 -9.96
CA GLY A 107 1.15 22.70 -11.13
C GLY A 107 2.65 22.44 -10.92
N PHE A 108 3.08 21.98 -9.75
CA PHE A 108 4.49 21.68 -9.51
C PHE A 108 4.95 20.47 -10.35
N LYS A 109 6.07 20.64 -11.01
CA LYS A 109 6.73 19.58 -11.79
C LYS A 109 8.13 19.35 -11.22
N PRO A 110 8.42 18.12 -10.70
CA PRO A 110 9.73 17.77 -10.17
C PRO A 110 10.82 17.89 -11.25
N GLU A 111 12.03 18.31 -10.86
CA GLU A 111 13.18 18.39 -11.76
C GLU A 111 13.80 17.02 -12.10
N ARG A 112 13.52 16.02 -11.27
CA ARG A 112 14.04 14.65 -11.40
C ARG A 112 13.05 13.62 -10.84
N ASP A 113 13.18 12.39 -11.33
CA ASP A 113 12.50 11.24 -10.77
C ASP A 113 12.99 10.90 -9.35
N ALA A 114 12.09 10.44 -8.50
CA ALA A 114 12.46 9.70 -7.29
C ALA A 114 13.30 8.47 -7.64
N LEU A 115 14.21 8.05 -6.76
CA LEU A 115 15.09 6.91 -7.04
C LEU A 115 14.33 5.60 -7.32
N CYS A 116 13.20 5.37 -6.64
CA CYS A 116 12.32 4.24 -6.91
C CYS A 116 11.70 4.30 -8.32
N VAL A 117 11.36 5.50 -8.82
CA VAL A 117 10.85 5.72 -10.19
C VAL A 117 11.93 5.50 -11.23
N GLN A 118 13.16 5.99 -10.99
CA GLN A 118 14.30 5.73 -11.86
C GLN A 118 14.52 4.22 -12.05
N ARG A 119 14.46 3.43 -10.98
CA ARG A 119 14.60 1.98 -11.04
C ARG A 119 13.48 1.31 -11.85
N VAL A 120 12.25 1.77 -11.68
CA VAL A 120 11.08 1.28 -12.45
C VAL A 120 11.29 1.55 -13.95
N ARG A 121 11.75 2.74 -14.34
CA ARG A 121 12.07 3.06 -15.74
C ARG A 121 13.24 2.24 -16.27
N LEU A 122 14.30 2.07 -15.49
CA LEU A 122 15.45 1.25 -15.87
C LEU A 122 15.08 -0.23 -16.08
N ALA A 123 14.05 -0.72 -15.37
CA ALA A 123 13.48 -2.05 -15.60
C ALA A 123 12.53 -2.12 -16.82
N GLY A 124 12.40 -1.03 -17.58
CA GLY A 124 11.59 -0.95 -18.81
C GLY A 124 10.09 -0.88 -18.58
N ALA A 125 9.62 -0.66 -17.35
CA ALA A 125 8.20 -0.48 -17.06
C ALA A 125 7.69 0.88 -17.58
N ILE A 126 6.41 0.94 -17.95
CA ILE A 126 5.78 2.11 -18.54
C ILE A 126 4.97 2.86 -17.48
N ILE A 127 5.38 4.08 -17.14
CA ILE A 127 4.60 4.92 -16.22
C ILE A 127 3.45 5.54 -16.99
N VAL A 128 2.20 5.18 -16.61
CA VAL A 128 0.99 5.64 -17.29
C VAL A 128 0.36 6.87 -16.63
N GLY A 129 0.77 7.23 -15.43
CA GLY A 129 0.25 8.43 -14.75
C GLY A 129 0.44 8.42 -13.24
N LYS A 130 -0.04 9.51 -12.62
CA LYS A 130 -0.01 9.74 -11.18
C LYS A 130 -1.35 9.39 -10.56
N THR A 131 -1.32 8.66 -9.46
CA THR A 131 -2.54 8.21 -8.76
C THR A 131 -2.81 9.05 -7.52
N LEU A 132 -4.09 9.27 -7.22
CA LEU A 132 -4.55 10.09 -6.12
C LEU A 132 -3.94 9.66 -4.79
N THR A 133 -3.40 10.62 -4.06
CA THR A 133 -2.97 10.49 -2.68
C THR A 133 -3.85 11.33 -1.76
N HIS A 134 -4.12 10.86 -0.54
CA HIS A 134 -4.58 11.76 0.53
C HIS A 134 -3.53 12.86 0.70
N GLU A 135 -3.93 14.11 0.95
CA GLU A 135 -3.03 15.26 1.01
C GLU A 135 -1.79 14.97 1.87
N PHE A 136 -0.59 15.15 1.30
CA PHE A 136 0.72 14.88 1.91
C PHE A 136 0.85 13.48 2.53
N ALA A 137 0.10 12.50 2.04
CA ALA A 137 -0.02 11.17 2.63
C ALA A 137 -0.51 11.17 4.11
N TYR A 138 -0.98 12.30 4.65
CA TYR A 138 -1.32 12.47 6.07
C TYR A 138 -2.78 12.15 6.41
N GLY A 139 -3.27 11.01 5.91
CA GLY A 139 -4.58 10.47 6.26
C GLY A 139 -4.86 9.11 5.64
N PRO A 140 -5.59 8.21 6.36
CA PRO A 140 -5.79 6.83 5.94
C PRO A 140 -7.11 6.59 5.20
N THR A 141 -7.90 7.63 4.87
CA THR A 141 -9.24 7.50 4.28
C THR A 141 -9.25 7.65 2.76
N GLY A 142 -8.29 8.41 2.18
CA GLY A 142 -8.16 8.59 0.73
C GLY A 142 -9.22 9.54 0.13
N ASP A 143 -9.91 10.30 0.97
CA ASP A 143 -11.01 11.18 0.59
C ASP A 143 -10.73 12.69 0.81
N ARG A 144 -9.50 13.04 1.17
CA ARG A 144 -9.01 14.41 1.31
C ARG A 144 -7.78 14.61 0.43
N SER A 145 -7.98 15.21 -0.72
CA SER A 145 -6.97 15.54 -1.71
C SER A 145 -7.42 16.77 -2.48
N LEU A 146 -6.49 17.52 -3.05
CA LEU A 146 -6.79 18.64 -3.96
C LEU A 146 -7.79 18.22 -5.06
N GLN A 147 -7.69 16.99 -5.54
CA GLN A 147 -8.53 16.44 -6.61
C GLN A 147 -9.78 15.72 -6.10
N GLY A 148 -10.11 15.85 -4.80
CA GLY A 148 -11.28 15.21 -4.18
C GLY A 148 -11.00 13.77 -3.73
N ALA A 149 -12.05 12.95 -3.61
CA ALA A 149 -12.00 11.60 -3.07
C ALA A 149 -11.79 10.55 -4.14
N ALA A 150 -10.88 9.58 -3.92
CA ALA A 150 -10.89 8.33 -4.68
C ALA A 150 -12.05 7.44 -4.24
N ARG A 151 -12.60 6.65 -5.15
CA ARG A 151 -13.76 5.80 -4.95
C ARG A 151 -13.42 4.31 -5.03
N ASN A 152 -14.07 3.52 -4.18
CA ASN A 152 -13.84 2.09 -4.13
C ASN A 152 -14.40 1.39 -5.38
N PRO A 153 -13.61 0.54 -6.08
CA PRO A 153 -14.06 -0.14 -7.30
C PRO A 153 -15.25 -1.09 -7.10
N TRP A 154 -15.49 -1.54 -5.88
CA TRP A 154 -16.60 -2.45 -5.56
C TRP A 154 -17.90 -1.68 -5.32
N ASP A 155 -17.81 -0.53 -4.70
CA ASP A 155 -18.92 0.39 -4.47
C ASP A 155 -18.39 1.84 -4.45
N ALA A 156 -18.68 2.61 -5.49
CA ALA A 156 -18.22 3.98 -5.64
C ALA A 156 -18.74 4.96 -4.56
N ARG A 157 -19.69 4.54 -3.71
CA ARG A 157 -20.11 5.31 -2.53
C ARG A 157 -19.13 5.19 -1.37
N CYS A 158 -18.32 4.13 -1.36
CA CYS A 158 -17.37 3.80 -0.31
C CYS A 158 -15.98 4.40 -0.58
N MET A 159 -15.25 4.69 0.50
CA MET A 159 -13.86 5.10 0.43
C MET A 159 -12.94 3.94 0.01
N THR A 160 -11.82 4.28 -0.58
CA THR A 160 -10.75 3.33 -0.89
C THR A 160 -9.90 2.96 0.33
N GLY A 161 -9.95 3.77 1.38
CA GLY A 161 -8.83 3.88 2.30
C GLY A 161 -7.67 4.65 1.68
N GLY A 162 -6.61 4.93 2.47
CA GLY A 162 -5.49 5.76 2.02
C GLY A 162 -4.22 5.53 2.86
N SER A 163 -3.18 6.32 2.55
CA SER A 163 -3.14 7.44 1.61
C SER A 163 -2.90 7.06 0.14
N SER A 164 -2.49 5.81 -0.18
CA SER A 164 -2.29 5.35 -1.57
C SER A 164 -3.64 4.96 -2.22
N ALA A 165 -4.60 5.86 -2.12
CA ALA A 165 -6.02 5.67 -2.48
C ALA A 165 -6.20 5.30 -3.96
N GLY A 166 -5.69 6.15 -4.85
CA GLY A 166 -5.78 5.95 -6.29
C GLY A 166 -4.98 4.73 -6.76
N SER A 167 -3.81 4.45 -6.15
CA SER A 167 -2.99 3.28 -6.51
C SER A 167 -3.75 1.97 -6.25
N ALA A 168 -4.38 1.84 -5.08
CA ALA A 168 -5.16 0.65 -4.77
C ALA A 168 -6.42 0.53 -5.63
N ALA A 169 -7.14 1.63 -5.88
CA ALA A 169 -8.30 1.64 -6.76
C ALA A 169 -7.93 1.23 -8.20
N ALA A 170 -6.82 1.76 -8.74
CA ALA A 170 -6.35 1.46 -10.09
C ALA A 170 -5.97 -0.01 -10.27
N VAL A 171 -5.29 -0.61 -9.28
CA VAL A 171 -4.91 -2.03 -9.32
C VAL A 171 -6.12 -2.93 -9.08
N ALA A 172 -6.91 -2.66 -8.06
CA ALA A 172 -8.08 -3.48 -7.73
C ALA A 172 -9.15 -3.49 -8.83
N SER A 173 -9.32 -2.37 -9.55
CA SER A 173 -10.19 -2.33 -10.72
C SER A 173 -9.56 -2.94 -11.97
N GLY A 174 -8.26 -3.25 -11.98
CA GLY A 174 -7.56 -3.74 -13.16
C GLY A 174 -7.31 -2.69 -14.23
N ILE A 175 -7.24 -1.41 -13.90
CA ILE A 175 -6.77 -0.34 -14.79
C ILE A 175 -5.29 -0.55 -15.12
N VAL A 176 -4.50 -0.91 -14.12
CA VAL A 176 -3.09 -1.31 -14.24
C VAL A 176 -2.84 -2.56 -13.39
N PRO A 177 -1.84 -3.40 -13.73
CA PRO A 177 -1.51 -4.56 -12.92
C PRO A 177 -0.68 -4.21 -11.68
N LEU A 178 0.03 -3.10 -11.70
CA LEU A 178 0.99 -2.66 -10.68
C LEU A 178 0.89 -1.16 -10.40
N ALA A 179 1.12 -0.78 -9.16
CA ALA A 179 1.29 0.62 -8.76
C ALA A 179 2.30 0.77 -7.61
N LEU A 180 2.95 1.95 -7.54
CA LEU A 180 3.74 2.35 -6.39
C LEU A 180 2.83 3.03 -5.36
N GLY A 181 3.08 2.72 -4.09
CA GLY A 181 2.46 3.37 -2.94
C GLY A 181 3.49 3.73 -1.88
N THR A 182 3.05 4.48 -0.86
CA THR A 182 3.81 4.77 0.36
C THR A 182 3.03 4.36 1.60
N ASP A 183 3.72 4.01 2.69
CA ASP A 183 3.12 3.46 3.90
C ASP A 183 3.86 3.96 5.14
N THR A 184 3.22 4.87 5.89
CA THR A 184 3.74 5.46 7.13
C THR A 184 3.02 4.92 8.38
N GLY A 185 1.78 4.47 8.22
CA GLY A 185 0.97 3.87 9.28
C GLY A 185 0.02 2.78 8.76
N GLY A 186 0.16 2.41 7.46
CA GLY A 186 -0.72 1.45 6.78
C GLY A 186 -1.10 1.85 5.37
N SER A 187 -0.54 2.93 4.83
CA SER A 187 -1.06 3.59 3.63
C SER A 187 -0.85 2.83 2.29
N ILE A 188 -0.19 1.69 2.27
CA ILE A 188 -0.25 0.69 1.21
C ILE A 188 -1.30 -0.37 1.56
N ARG A 189 -1.23 -0.90 2.78
CA ARG A 189 -1.99 -2.07 3.23
C ARG A 189 -3.47 -1.76 3.45
N ILE A 190 -3.79 -0.61 4.07
CA ILE A 190 -5.18 -0.17 4.31
C ILE A 190 -5.96 -0.11 3.00
N PRO A 191 -5.55 0.69 1.98
CA PRO A 191 -6.31 0.76 0.76
C PRO A 191 -6.29 -0.55 -0.03
N SER A 192 -5.22 -1.34 0.05
CA SER A 192 -5.19 -2.68 -0.57
C SER A 192 -6.21 -3.62 0.06
N GLY A 193 -6.31 -3.64 1.40
CA GLY A 193 -7.28 -4.45 2.12
C GLY A 193 -8.73 -4.05 1.84
N LEU A 194 -9.01 -2.74 1.76
CA LEU A 194 -10.36 -2.22 1.51
C LEU A 194 -10.79 -2.29 0.04
N CYS A 195 -9.84 -2.30 -0.91
CA CYS A 195 -10.14 -2.39 -2.34
C CYS A 195 -9.97 -3.80 -2.93
N GLY A 196 -9.34 -4.73 -2.19
CA GLY A 196 -9.11 -6.09 -2.70
C GLY A 196 -7.90 -6.20 -3.63
N ALA A 197 -6.82 -5.49 -3.33
CA ALA A 197 -5.51 -5.61 -3.97
C ALA A 197 -4.49 -6.25 -3.03
N VAL A 198 -3.38 -6.74 -3.56
CA VAL A 198 -2.21 -7.14 -2.79
C VAL A 198 -1.37 -5.90 -2.50
N GLY A 199 -1.14 -5.59 -1.22
CA GLY A 199 -0.30 -4.46 -0.81
C GLY A 199 0.87 -4.91 0.04
N PHE A 200 2.09 -4.64 -0.36
CA PHE A 200 3.28 -5.03 0.37
C PHE A 200 4.05 -3.83 0.90
N LYS A 201 4.13 -3.73 2.22
CA LYS A 201 5.02 -2.79 2.92
C LYS A 201 6.32 -3.53 3.26
N PRO A 202 7.45 -3.18 2.61
CA PRO A 202 8.74 -3.81 2.90
C PRO A 202 9.26 -3.54 4.31
N SER A 203 10.37 -4.16 4.66
CA SER A 203 11.18 -3.78 5.81
C SER A 203 11.65 -2.34 5.69
N TYR A 204 11.71 -1.63 6.82
CA TYR A 204 12.21 -0.24 6.84
C TYR A 204 13.60 -0.13 6.22
N GLY A 205 13.78 0.87 5.35
CA GLY A 205 15.04 1.11 4.65
C GLY A 205 15.34 0.16 3.48
N SER A 206 14.47 -0.82 3.17
CA SER A 206 14.68 -1.74 2.03
C SER A 206 14.50 -1.05 0.66
N VAL A 207 13.68 -0.02 0.58
CA VAL A 207 13.46 0.81 -0.59
C VAL A 207 13.85 2.25 -0.25
N PRO A 208 14.68 2.93 -1.07
CA PRO A 208 15.07 4.31 -0.81
C PRO A 208 13.89 5.28 -0.94
N LEU A 209 13.95 6.37 -0.16
CA LEU A 209 12.93 7.42 -0.09
C LEU A 209 13.32 8.70 -0.85
N ASP A 210 14.46 8.72 -1.55
CA ASP A 210 14.93 9.88 -2.31
C ASP A 210 13.91 10.29 -3.37
N GLY A 211 13.40 11.53 -3.31
CA GLY A 211 12.35 12.05 -4.18
C GLY A 211 10.94 11.60 -3.81
N VAL A 212 10.75 11.05 -2.62
CA VAL A 212 9.43 10.80 -2.03
C VAL A 212 9.13 11.91 -1.03
N PHE A 213 7.96 12.57 -1.16
CA PHE A 213 7.58 13.61 -0.21
C PHE A 213 7.40 13.01 1.18
N PRO A 214 8.14 13.48 2.20
CA PRO A 214 8.13 12.85 3.51
C PRO A 214 6.85 13.17 4.30
N LEU A 215 6.38 12.19 5.07
CA LEU A 215 5.42 12.41 6.14
C LEU A 215 6.08 12.23 7.51
N SER A 216 6.84 11.15 7.66
CA SER A 216 7.54 10.83 8.92
C SER A 216 8.75 9.96 8.59
N SER A 217 9.94 10.57 8.60
CA SER A 217 11.17 9.96 8.11
C SER A 217 11.54 8.65 8.81
N SER A 218 11.15 8.50 10.08
CA SER A 218 11.38 7.28 10.86
C SER A 218 10.37 6.15 10.58
N LEU A 219 9.28 6.44 9.85
CA LEU A 219 8.15 5.53 9.63
C LEU A 219 7.81 5.30 8.16
N ASP A 220 8.30 6.14 7.25
CA ASP A 220 7.95 6.10 5.82
C ASP A 220 8.54 4.89 5.11
N HIS A 221 7.73 4.29 4.24
CA HIS A 221 8.11 3.20 3.35
C HIS A 221 7.56 3.45 1.95
N VAL A 222 8.28 2.98 0.94
CA VAL A 222 7.76 2.81 -0.43
C VAL A 222 7.57 1.33 -0.70
N GLY A 223 6.51 0.96 -1.37
CA GLY A 223 6.28 -0.43 -1.73
C GLY A 223 5.23 -0.64 -2.81
N PRO A 224 5.12 -1.89 -3.29
CA PRO A 224 4.19 -2.26 -4.35
C PRO A 224 2.76 -2.41 -3.89
N ILE A 225 1.84 -2.04 -4.78
CA ILE A 225 0.45 -2.49 -4.82
C ILE A 225 0.29 -3.25 -6.13
N ALA A 226 -0.23 -4.47 -6.07
CA ALA A 226 -0.28 -5.40 -7.20
C ALA A 226 -1.59 -6.20 -7.22
N ASN A 227 -1.91 -6.79 -8.36
CA ASN A 227 -3.06 -7.68 -8.49
C ASN A 227 -2.78 -9.12 -8.01
N CYS A 228 -1.52 -9.46 -7.74
CA CYS A 228 -1.09 -10.76 -7.19
C CYS A 228 0.23 -10.63 -6.42
N VAL A 229 0.55 -11.64 -5.60
CA VAL A 229 1.77 -11.67 -4.77
C VAL A 229 3.03 -11.67 -5.64
N GLU A 230 3.04 -12.39 -6.74
CA GLU A 230 4.17 -12.44 -7.66
C GLU A 230 4.45 -11.07 -8.31
N GLY A 231 3.40 -10.33 -8.70
CA GLY A 231 3.53 -8.95 -9.17
C GLY A 231 4.14 -8.02 -8.10
N ALA A 232 3.70 -8.16 -6.85
CA ALA A 232 4.27 -7.42 -5.73
C ALA A 232 5.74 -7.77 -5.51
N ARG A 233 6.13 -9.04 -5.63
CA ARG A 233 7.52 -9.50 -5.52
C ARG A 233 8.39 -8.89 -6.61
N LEU A 234 7.97 -8.98 -7.87
CA LEU A 234 8.73 -8.44 -9.01
C LEU A 234 8.93 -6.92 -8.91
N LEU A 235 7.88 -6.19 -8.53
CA LEU A 235 7.99 -4.75 -8.34
C LEU A 235 8.89 -4.42 -7.14
N PHE A 236 8.80 -5.15 -6.03
CA PHE A 236 9.69 -4.98 -4.88
C PHE A 236 11.17 -5.21 -5.23
N GLU A 237 11.49 -6.24 -6.02
CA GLU A 237 12.85 -6.49 -6.49
C GLU A 237 13.42 -5.29 -7.26
N VAL A 238 12.62 -4.72 -8.14
CA VAL A 238 13.00 -3.51 -8.88
C VAL A 238 13.17 -2.31 -7.93
N LEU A 239 12.22 -2.06 -7.04
CA LEU A 239 12.26 -0.92 -6.12
C LEU A 239 13.43 -1.01 -5.14
N SER A 240 13.73 -2.19 -4.61
CA SER A 240 14.83 -2.41 -3.67
C SER A 240 16.20 -2.53 -4.36
N GLY A 241 16.23 -2.86 -5.65
CA GLY A 241 17.45 -3.22 -6.37
C GLY A 241 18.05 -4.56 -5.94
N ARG A 242 17.23 -5.44 -5.36
CA ARG A 242 17.62 -6.77 -4.89
C ARG A 242 16.76 -7.83 -5.58
N VAL A 243 17.35 -8.95 -5.92
CA VAL A 243 16.61 -10.14 -6.36
C VAL A 243 16.26 -10.95 -5.12
N CYS A 244 14.99 -11.30 -4.97
CA CYS A 244 14.54 -12.16 -3.87
C CYS A 244 15.17 -13.56 -4.02
N ALA A 245 15.97 -13.95 -3.04
CA ALA A 245 16.60 -15.27 -3.05
C ALA A 245 15.52 -16.35 -2.93
N PRO A 246 15.66 -17.50 -3.63
CA PRO A 246 14.81 -18.66 -3.40
C PRO A 246 14.87 -19.06 -1.91
N ALA A 247 13.70 -19.29 -1.27
CA ALA A 247 13.75 -19.73 0.12
C ALA A 247 14.47 -21.08 0.22
N ALA A 248 15.34 -21.19 1.19
CA ALA A 248 15.90 -22.49 1.55
C ALA A 248 14.77 -23.46 1.92
N PRO A 249 14.90 -24.76 1.61
CA PRO A 249 13.94 -25.78 2.02
C PRO A 249 13.62 -25.65 3.52
N LYS A 250 12.35 -25.75 3.88
CA LYS A 250 11.90 -25.56 5.27
C LYS A 250 12.42 -26.71 6.15
N PRO A 251 13.29 -26.46 7.12
CA PRO A 251 13.78 -27.51 8.02
C PRO A 251 12.73 -27.96 9.06
N ARG A 252 11.66 -27.19 9.24
CA ARG A 252 10.58 -27.43 10.21
C ARG A 252 9.24 -26.85 9.75
N PRO A 253 8.10 -27.31 10.31
CA PRO A 253 6.79 -26.70 10.09
C PRO A 253 6.77 -25.22 10.45
N LEU A 254 5.94 -24.43 9.75
CA LEU A 254 5.71 -23.03 10.09
C LEU A 254 5.11 -22.89 11.49
N ARG A 255 5.40 -21.76 12.14
CA ARG A 255 4.77 -21.31 13.38
C ARG A 255 4.14 -19.95 13.09
N VAL A 256 2.82 -19.87 13.11
CA VAL A 256 2.07 -18.67 12.73
C VAL A 256 1.21 -18.22 13.89
N GLY A 257 1.44 -17.00 14.37
CA GLY A 257 0.70 -16.39 15.47
C GLY A 257 -0.50 -15.59 14.97
N TRP A 258 -1.72 -16.00 15.31
CA TRP A 258 -2.92 -15.19 15.13
C TRP A 258 -2.99 -14.10 16.19
N ILE A 259 -3.05 -12.85 15.76
CA ILE A 259 -3.24 -11.71 16.65
C ILE A 259 -4.71 -11.63 16.99
N THR A 260 -5.04 -11.90 18.26
CA THR A 260 -6.42 -11.98 18.72
C THR A 260 -7.18 -10.67 18.62
N SER A 261 -8.48 -10.78 18.45
CA SER A 261 -9.42 -9.65 18.49
C SER A 261 -9.24 -8.82 19.75
N GLY A 262 -9.29 -7.50 19.58
CA GLY A 262 -9.11 -6.56 20.69
C GLY A 262 -7.66 -6.21 21.03
N SER A 263 -6.63 -6.92 20.52
CA SER A 263 -5.23 -6.57 20.79
C SER A 263 -4.90 -5.13 20.39
N PHE A 264 -5.37 -4.72 19.21
CA PHE A 264 -5.15 -3.36 18.68
C PHE A 264 -6.44 -2.53 18.56
N GLY A 265 -7.55 -3.05 19.01
CA GLY A 265 -8.86 -2.40 19.00
C GLY A 265 -9.99 -3.33 18.56
N PRO A 266 -11.25 -2.87 18.58
CA PRO A 266 -12.40 -3.69 18.21
C PRO A 266 -12.38 -4.06 16.71
N VAL A 267 -12.87 -5.26 16.40
CA VAL A 267 -12.97 -5.79 15.03
C VAL A 267 -14.45 -6.14 14.76
N ASP A 268 -14.93 -5.87 13.54
CA ASP A 268 -16.22 -6.39 13.07
C ASP A 268 -16.17 -7.92 13.05
N ALA A 269 -17.11 -8.57 13.72
CA ALA A 269 -17.11 -10.03 13.90
C ALA A 269 -17.17 -10.80 12.57
N GLN A 270 -17.83 -10.25 11.54
CA GLN A 270 -17.88 -10.88 10.22
C GLN A 270 -16.54 -10.75 9.49
N VAL A 271 -15.85 -9.60 9.64
CA VAL A 271 -14.49 -9.40 9.10
C VAL A 271 -13.52 -10.36 9.77
N GLU A 272 -13.53 -10.43 11.10
CA GLU A 272 -12.67 -11.34 11.85
C GLU A 272 -12.89 -12.78 11.44
N GLN A 273 -14.14 -13.23 11.41
CA GLN A 273 -14.48 -14.61 11.02
C GLN A 273 -14.00 -14.95 9.61
N GLN A 274 -14.25 -14.06 8.62
CA GLN A 274 -13.83 -14.28 7.23
C GLN A 274 -12.31 -14.40 7.12
N VAL A 275 -11.58 -13.49 7.77
CA VAL A 275 -10.12 -13.46 7.72
C VAL A 275 -9.50 -14.64 8.49
N TYR A 276 -10.08 -15.02 9.64
CA TYR A 276 -9.62 -16.17 10.41
C TYR A 276 -9.78 -17.49 9.64
N LEU A 277 -10.93 -17.69 8.99
CA LEU A 277 -11.16 -18.86 8.15
C LEU A 277 -10.15 -18.95 6.99
N ALA A 278 -9.84 -17.82 6.35
CA ALA A 278 -8.80 -17.79 5.32
C ALA A 278 -7.40 -18.08 5.89
N ALA A 279 -7.07 -17.56 7.06
CA ALA A 279 -5.82 -17.88 7.76
C ALA A 279 -5.73 -19.39 8.10
N GLN A 280 -6.82 -20.01 8.55
CA GLN A 280 -6.89 -21.45 8.77
C GLN A 280 -6.68 -22.26 7.48
N GLN A 281 -7.25 -21.83 6.37
CA GLN A 281 -7.04 -22.49 5.07
C GLN A 281 -5.59 -22.41 4.61
N LEU A 282 -4.93 -21.25 4.80
CA LEU A 282 -3.54 -21.03 4.40
C LEU A 282 -2.53 -21.76 5.28
N PHE A 283 -2.75 -21.78 6.59
CA PHE A 283 -1.72 -22.18 7.56
C PHE A 283 -2.07 -23.47 8.31
N GLY A 284 -3.33 -23.91 8.30
CA GLY A 284 -3.78 -25.15 8.94
C GLY A 284 -3.32 -25.24 10.40
N ASN A 285 -2.71 -26.36 10.76
CA ASN A 285 -2.21 -26.63 12.11
C ASN A 285 -1.01 -25.75 12.53
N ALA A 286 -0.45 -24.94 11.64
CA ALA A 286 0.61 -24.00 11.98
C ALA A 286 0.08 -22.73 12.68
N LEU A 287 -1.24 -22.47 12.56
CA LEU A 287 -1.90 -21.31 13.14
C LEU A 287 -2.19 -21.55 14.63
N GLN A 288 -1.74 -20.63 15.48
CA GLN A 288 -1.99 -20.64 16.93
C GLN A 288 -2.21 -19.20 17.43
N GLU A 289 -2.87 -18.99 18.56
CA GLU A 289 -3.05 -17.67 19.13
C GLU A 289 -1.73 -17.05 19.60
N ALA A 290 -1.57 -15.74 19.35
CA ALA A 290 -0.41 -14.96 19.76
C ALA A 290 -0.79 -14.04 20.93
N GLU A 291 -0.69 -14.54 22.15
CA GLU A 291 -1.17 -13.87 23.37
C GLU A 291 -0.29 -12.67 23.80
N ASP A 292 0.95 -12.57 23.37
CA ASP A 292 1.95 -11.65 23.95
C ASP A 292 1.86 -10.21 23.48
N LEU A 293 1.03 -9.88 22.48
CA LEU A 293 0.96 -8.54 21.88
C LEU A 293 -0.02 -7.58 22.57
N VAL A 294 -1.00 -8.10 23.30
CA VAL A 294 -2.08 -7.29 23.89
C VAL A 294 -1.55 -6.19 24.83
N SER A 295 -0.56 -6.51 25.64
CA SER A 295 0.01 -5.57 26.62
C SER A 295 0.83 -4.43 26.01
N GLN A 296 1.30 -4.59 24.76
CA GLN A 296 2.19 -3.63 24.09
C GLN A 296 1.44 -2.68 23.13
N ALA A 297 0.27 -3.08 22.67
CA ALA A 297 -0.44 -2.43 21.56
C ALA A 297 -0.77 -0.95 21.81
N ALA A 298 -1.26 -0.61 22.99
CA ALA A 298 -1.61 0.77 23.34
C ALA A 298 -0.38 1.69 23.32
N GLY A 299 0.72 1.26 23.95
CA GLY A 299 1.97 2.03 23.97
C GLY A 299 2.62 2.17 22.58
N MET A 300 2.50 1.18 21.70
CA MET A 300 2.95 1.27 20.31
C MET A 300 2.20 2.34 19.53
N LYS A 301 0.88 2.42 19.68
CA LYS A 301 0.04 3.44 19.04
C LYS A 301 0.44 4.84 19.47
N ASP A 302 0.59 5.07 20.78
CA ASP A 302 0.96 6.38 21.33
C ASP A 302 2.37 6.80 20.89
N THR A 303 3.30 5.87 20.88
CA THR A 303 4.67 6.10 20.42
C THR A 303 4.71 6.51 18.96
N LEU A 304 4.03 5.74 18.07
CA LEU A 304 3.94 6.08 16.65
C LEU A 304 3.34 7.48 16.47
N LEU A 305 2.26 7.79 17.19
CA LEU A 305 1.59 9.08 17.06
C LEU A 305 2.49 10.25 17.44
N MET A 306 3.32 10.10 18.49
CA MET A 306 4.27 11.14 18.90
C MET A 306 5.38 11.35 17.86
N LEU A 307 5.96 10.26 17.33
CA LEU A 307 6.96 10.34 16.27
C LEU A 307 6.39 11.01 15.03
N GLN A 308 5.27 10.48 14.51
CA GLN A 308 4.64 10.97 13.29
C GLN A 308 4.24 12.45 13.39
N ARG A 309 3.67 12.88 14.54
CA ARG A 309 3.27 14.27 14.73
C ARG A 309 4.48 15.21 14.70
N ALA A 310 5.52 14.89 15.45
CA ALA A 310 6.72 15.74 15.51
C ALA A 310 7.37 15.88 14.12
N GLU A 311 7.56 14.76 13.45
CA GLU A 311 8.22 14.71 12.14
C GLU A 311 7.35 15.33 11.02
N ALA A 312 6.04 15.12 11.04
CA ALA A 312 5.13 15.77 10.10
C ALA A 312 5.10 17.30 10.29
N TYR A 313 5.13 17.78 11.53
CA TYR A 313 5.18 19.22 11.77
C TYR A 313 6.50 19.84 11.31
N ASP A 314 7.63 19.18 11.52
CA ASP A 314 8.93 19.62 11.02
C ASP A 314 8.91 19.82 9.50
N VAL A 315 8.36 18.87 8.75
CA VAL A 315 8.19 18.94 7.29
C VAL A 315 7.33 20.12 6.83
N HIS A 316 6.31 20.48 7.61
CA HIS A 316 5.31 21.46 7.20
C HIS A 316 5.36 22.80 7.93
N ALA A 317 6.30 23.01 8.88
CA ALA A 317 6.34 24.16 9.76
C ALA A 317 6.31 25.52 8.99
N GLU A 318 7.11 25.65 7.95
CA GLU A 318 7.14 26.89 7.14
C GLU A 318 5.82 27.10 6.39
N ARG A 319 5.22 26.04 5.80
CA ARG A 319 3.93 26.14 5.09
C ARG A 319 2.79 26.48 6.04
N MET A 320 2.81 25.95 7.26
CA MET A 320 1.85 26.30 8.31
C MET A 320 1.95 27.77 8.72
N GLN A 321 3.13 28.36 8.74
CA GLN A 321 3.34 29.76 9.06
C GLN A 321 2.94 30.70 7.90
N GLN A 322 3.23 30.31 6.66
CA GLN A 322 3.09 31.17 5.49
C GLN A 322 1.72 31.09 4.83
N ALA A 323 1.12 29.89 4.76
CA ALA A 323 -0.08 29.62 3.95
C ALA A 323 -0.92 28.45 4.49
N ALA A 324 -1.20 28.43 5.80
CA ALA A 324 -1.98 27.34 6.44
C ALA A 324 -3.36 27.11 5.80
N GLN A 325 -3.95 28.13 5.18
CA GLN A 325 -5.25 28.05 4.50
C GLN A 325 -5.24 27.20 3.22
N LEU A 326 -4.08 26.86 2.67
CA LEU A 326 -3.95 26.00 1.50
C LEU A 326 -3.98 24.50 1.84
N PHE A 327 -3.84 24.16 3.12
CA PHE A 327 -4.05 22.78 3.56
C PHE A 327 -5.54 22.43 3.58
N GLU A 328 -5.83 21.20 3.27
CA GLU A 328 -7.13 20.61 3.56
C GLU A 328 -7.42 20.68 5.07
N ALA A 329 -8.67 20.94 5.45
CA ALA A 329 -9.02 21.29 6.82
C ALA A 329 -8.59 20.26 7.86
N GLU A 330 -8.84 18.97 7.59
CA GLU A 330 -8.47 17.90 8.54
C GLU A 330 -6.94 17.69 8.63
N VAL A 331 -6.20 17.93 7.53
CA VAL A 331 -4.73 17.85 7.54
C VAL A 331 -4.15 19.02 8.33
N ARG A 332 -4.71 20.23 8.15
CA ARG A 332 -4.33 21.42 8.93
C ARG A 332 -4.57 21.21 10.41
N GLU A 333 -5.75 20.74 10.82
CA GLU A 333 -6.06 20.45 12.24
C GLU A 333 -5.06 19.46 12.85
N ARG A 334 -4.65 18.42 12.09
CA ARG A 334 -3.62 17.47 12.56
C ARG A 334 -2.26 18.13 12.73
N LEU A 335 -1.88 19.05 11.85
CA LEU A 335 -0.62 19.80 11.94
C LEU A 335 -0.65 20.80 13.10
N GLU A 336 -1.79 21.47 13.36
CA GLU A 336 -1.99 22.32 14.52
C GLU A 336 -1.78 21.52 15.83
N LEU A 337 -2.39 20.33 15.95
CA LEU A 337 -2.17 19.43 17.08
C LEU A 337 -0.72 18.91 17.15
N SER A 338 -0.04 18.80 16.04
CA SER A 338 1.34 18.33 15.93
C SER A 338 2.34 19.36 16.45
N GLN A 339 2.04 20.64 16.34
CA GLN A 339 2.82 21.75 16.90
C GLN A 339 2.96 21.68 18.42
N GLU A 340 2.01 21.03 19.11
CA GLU A 340 2.02 20.93 20.57
C GLU A 340 3.00 19.88 21.12
N VAL A 341 3.60 19.05 20.26
CA VAL A 341 4.54 17.99 20.67
C VAL A 341 5.83 18.63 21.23
N ARG A 342 6.10 18.34 22.49
CA ARG A 342 7.31 18.85 23.17
C ARG A 342 8.52 17.96 22.88
N GLY A 343 9.70 18.53 22.78
CA GLY A 343 10.93 17.78 22.50
C GLY A 343 11.17 16.58 23.43
N TRP A 344 10.84 16.69 24.73
CA TRP A 344 11.00 15.55 25.65
C TRP A 344 10.02 14.40 25.35
N GLN A 345 8.82 14.66 24.80
CA GLN A 345 7.87 13.63 24.38
C GLN A 345 8.43 12.86 23.18
N TYR A 346 9.01 13.57 22.21
CA TYR A 346 9.67 12.97 21.07
C TYR A 346 10.86 12.09 21.48
N ILE A 347 11.72 12.58 22.38
CA ILE A 347 12.87 11.80 22.91
C ILE A 347 12.39 10.50 23.60
N ARG A 348 11.32 10.58 24.40
CA ARG A 348 10.74 9.38 25.03
C ARG A 348 10.13 8.42 24.00
N ALA A 349 9.47 8.94 22.98
CA ALA A 349 8.93 8.13 21.89
C ALA A 349 10.05 7.41 21.11
N GLN A 350 11.19 8.07 20.84
CA GLN A 350 12.35 7.43 20.22
C GLN A 350 12.93 6.30 21.10
N ALA A 351 13.03 6.50 22.40
CA ALA A 351 13.50 5.45 23.31
C ALA A 351 12.52 4.24 23.34
N ALA A 352 11.21 4.49 23.39
CA ALA A 352 10.20 3.45 23.33
C ALA A 352 10.21 2.71 21.97
N HIS A 353 10.41 3.43 20.87
CA HIS A 353 10.56 2.87 19.53
C HIS A 353 11.66 1.80 19.48
N GLN A 354 12.84 2.07 20.02
CA GLN A 354 13.94 1.11 20.11
C GLN A 354 13.56 -0.14 20.96
N GLN A 355 12.83 0.06 22.05
CA GLN A 355 12.37 -1.04 22.90
C GLN A 355 11.39 -1.96 22.15
N TYR A 356 10.48 -1.40 21.34
CA TYR A 356 9.55 -2.19 20.51
C TYR A 356 10.26 -2.98 19.44
N HIS A 357 11.32 -2.47 18.84
CA HIS A 357 12.15 -3.26 17.90
C HIS A 357 12.75 -4.48 18.60
N ALA A 358 13.32 -4.34 19.79
CA ALA A 358 13.90 -5.43 20.55
C ALA A 358 12.82 -6.47 20.97
N HIS A 359 11.65 -6.00 21.40
CA HIS A 359 10.52 -6.88 21.76
C HIS A 359 10.04 -7.70 20.55
N MET A 360 9.88 -7.07 19.38
CA MET A 360 9.49 -7.79 18.17
C MET A 360 10.53 -8.81 17.73
N ALA A 361 11.83 -8.52 17.87
CA ALA A 361 12.88 -9.48 17.57
C ALA A 361 12.74 -10.76 18.41
N GLN A 362 12.47 -10.62 19.72
CA GLN A 362 12.22 -11.76 20.63
C GLN A 362 10.94 -12.51 20.25
N LEU A 363 9.88 -11.83 19.87
CA LEU A 363 8.61 -12.46 19.45
C LEU A 363 8.81 -13.34 18.21
N PHE A 364 9.61 -12.90 17.24
CA PHE A 364 9.93 -13.65 16.02
C PHE A 364 10.95 -14.81 16.23
N GLU A 365 11.48 -15.00 17.42
CA GLU A 365 12.13 -16.29 17.78
C GLU A 365 11.10 -17.42 17.93
N ARG A 366 9.85 -17.08 18.30
CA ARG A 366 8.75 -18.00 18.53
C ARG A 366 7.88 -18.22 17.30
N TYR A 367 7.67 -17.18 16.47
CA TYR A 367 6.83 -17.21 15.27
C TYR A 367 7.66 -16.98 14.01
N ASP A 368 7.26 -17.61 12.91
CA ASP A 368 7.77 -17.30 11.57
C ASP A 368 6.98 -16.15 10.93
N PHE A 369 5.66 -16.10 11.22
CA PHE A 369 4.74 -15.04 10.80
C PHE A 369 3.76 -14.72 11.92
N LEU A 370 3.31 -13.46 11.93
CA LEU A 370 2.12 -13.03 12.65
C LEU A 370 1.03 -12.71 11.62
N VAL A 371 -0.24 -12.95 11.97
CA VAL A 371 -1.36 -12.71 11.07
C VAL A 371 -2.52 -12.04 11.79
N SER A 372 -3.22 -11.16 11.08
CA SER A 372 -4.39 -10.43 11.57
C SER A 372 -5.28 -9.99 10.41
N PRO A 373 -6.50 -9.50 10.64
CA PRO A 373 -7.14 -8.64 9.66
C PRO A 373 -6.23 -7.46 9.31
N THR A 374 -6.18 -7.06 8.01
CA THR A 374 -5.45 -5.86 7.60
C THR A 374 -6.09 -4.61 8.22
N VAL A 375 -7.40 -4.53 8.14
CA VAL A 375 -8.23 -3.51 8.78
C VAL A 375 -9.44 -4.19 9.44
N PRO A 376 -9.94 -3.65 10.56
CA PRO A 376 -10.98 -4.32 11.36
C PRO A 376 -12.39 -4.15 10.81
N ILE A 377 -12.58 -3.45 9.70
CA ILE A 377 -13.88 -3.07 9.12
C ILE A 377 -13.86 -3.20 7.60
N THR A 378 -15.01 -3.31 6.99
CA THR A 378 -15.17 -3.08 5.54
C THR A 378 -15.10 -1.60 5.23
N ALA A 379 -14.94 -1.24 3.93
CA ALA A 379 -14.83 0.14 3.49
C ALA A 379 -16.06 0.97 3.90
N PRO A 380 -15.91 2.02 4.75
CA PRO A 380 -16.99 2.96 5.04
C PRO A 380 -17.36 3.81 3.82
N VAL A 381 -18.52 4.46 3.87
CA VAL A 381 -18.87 5.45 2.85
C VAL A 381 -17.92 6.65 2.91
N VAL A 382 -17.70 7.28 1.75
CA VAL A 382 -16.87 8.50 1.68
C VAL A 382 -17.42 9.56 2.63
N ASP A 383 -16.54 10.31 3.25
CA ASP A 383 -16.82 11.33 4.28
C ASP A 383 -17.29 10.78 5.64
N ALA A 384 -17.47 9.48 5.82
CA ALA A 384 -17.70 8.94 7.15
C ALA A 384 -16.47 9.15 8.05
N ARG A 385 -16.71 9.64 9.27
CA ARG A 385 -15.66 9.82 10.29
C ARG A 385 -15.87 8.93 11.50
N GLU A 386 -17.05 8.34 11.63
CA GLU A 386 -17.37 7.33 12.61
C GLU A 386 -17.90 6.06 11.94
N VAL A 387 -17.63 4.92 12.53
CA VAL A 387 -18.14 3.61 12.12
C VAL A 387 -18.55 2.81 13.36
N ARG A 388 -19.64 2.06 13.24
CA ARG A 388 -20.11 1.18 14.29
C ARG A 388 -19.44 -0.18 14.20
N VAL A 389 -18.77 -0.61 15.27
CA VAL A 389 -18.19 -1.95 15.41
C VAL A 389 -18.76 -2.57 16.69
N GLY A 390 -19.58 -3.61 16.53
CA GLY A 390 -20.38 -4.16 17.63
C GLY A 390 -21.31 -3.10 18.22
N GLU A 391 -21.16 -2.80 19.50
CA GLU A 391 -21.95 -1.78 20.21
C GLU A 391 -21.27 -0.40 20.29
N GLN A 392 -20.03 -0.28 19.80
CA GLN A 392 -19.22 0.94 19.90
C GLN A 392 -19.23 1.74 18.59
N ASN A 393 -19.34 3.07 18.70
CA ASN A 393 -18.97 3.98 17.65
C ASN A 393 -17.49 4.33 17.80
N ILE A 394 -16.71 4.12 16.76
CA ILE A 394 -15.28 4.38 16.74
C ILE A 394 -14.93 5.31 15.57
N ASP A 395 -13.92 6.13 15.77
CA ASP A 395 -13.37 6.97 14.74
C ASP A 395 -12.79 6.12 13.59
N VAL A 396 -13.15 6.42 12.33
CA VAL A 396 -12.76 5.64 11.15
C VAL A 396 -11.24 5.62 10.99
N ARG A 397 -10.57 6.76 11.21
CA ARG A 397 -9.11 6.86 11.11
C ARG A 397 -8.43 5.96 12.16
N ALA A 398 -8.92 5.99 13.39
CA ALA A 398 -8.41 5.13 14.46
C ALA A 398 -8.62 3.65 14.13
N ALA A 399 -9.80 3.29 13.61
CA ALA A 399 -10.12 1.93 13.23
C ALA A 399 -9.16 1.39 12.15
N VAL A 400 -9.05 2.08 11.01
CA VAL A 400 -8.25 1.56 9.88
C VAL A 400 -6.74 1.54 10.15
N LEU A 401 -6.24 2.37 11.07
CA LEU A 401 -4.83 2.37 11.49
C LEU A 401 -4.49 1.32 12.57
N SER A 402 -5.49 0.80 13.25
CA SER A 402 -5.29 0.01 14.47
C SER A 402 -4.40 -1.22 14.27
N TYR A 403 -4.61 -2.00 13.22
CA TYR A 403 -3.88 -3.24 12.94
C TYR A 403 -2.67 -3.06 12.02
N THR A 404 -2.43 -1.86 11.47
CA THR A 404 -1.35 -1.62 10.51
C THR A 404 -0.18 -0.82 11.08
N SER A 405 -0.45 0.16 11.93
CA SER A 405 0.53 1.17 12.38
C SER A 405 1.68 0.59 13.21
N ALA A 406 1.46 -0.44 13.99
CA ALA A 406 2.48 -1.12 14.79
C ALA A 406 3.66 -1.65 13.92
N TRP A 407 3.37 -2.04 12.69
CA TRP A 407 4.37 -2.60 11.77
C TRP A 407 5.18 -1.53 11.02
N ASN A 408 4.72 -0.28 11.02
CA ASN A 408 5.57 0.85 10.65
C ASN A 408 6.50 1.23 11.81
N LEU A 409 5.95 1.33 13.02
CA LEU A 409 6.74 1.62 14.22
C LEU A 409 7.90 0.64 14.39
N THR A 410 7.68 -0.63 14.09
CA THR A 410 8.69 -1.67 14.26
C THR A 410 9.46 -2.00 12.98
N GLY A 411 9.18 -1.30 11.88
CA GLY A 411 9.88 -1.47 10.60
C GLY A 411 9.76 -2.86 9.96
N LEU A 412 8.83 -3.69 10.44
CA LEU A 412 8.65 -5.07 10.00
C LEU A 412 7.97 -5.16 8.63
N PRO A 413 8.39 -6.07 7.73
CA PRO A 413 7.72 -6.27 6.46
C PRO A 413 6.33 -6.87 6.69
N ALA A 414 5.33 -6.36 5.96
CA ALA A 414 3.94 -6.81 6.06
C ALA A 414 3.24 -6.78 4.70
N ILE A 415 2.47 -7.82 4.40
CA ILE A 415 1.66 -7.92 3.19
C ILE A 415 0.18 -8.01 3.53
N SER A 416 -0.66 -7.29 2.81
CA SER A 416 -2.12 -7.40 2.83
C SER A 416 -2.56 -8.23 1.62
N LEU A 417 -3.34 -9.28 1.87
CA LEU A 417 -3.86 -10.21 0.88
C LEU A 417 -5.38 -10.17 0.88
N PRO A 418 -6.08 -9.96 -0.26
CA PRO A 418 -7.53 -10.08 -0.30
C PRO A 418 -7.95 -11.53 -0.06
N VAL A 419 -8.87 -11.77 0.92
CA VAL A 419 -9.26 -13.12 1.34
C VAL A 419 -10.76 -13.33 1.37
N GLY A 420 -11.50 -12.59 0.59
CA GLY A 420 -12.94 -12.71 0.47
C GLY A 420 -13.66 -11.39 0.70
N GLN A 421 -14.95 -11.47 1.02
CA GLN A 421 -15.83 -10.33 1.14
C GLN A 421 -16.75 -10.43 2.35
N VAL A 422 -17.08 -9.28 2.89
CA VAL A 422 -18.14 -9.10 3.90
C VAL A 422 -19.09 -8.03 3.38
N LYS A 423 -20.37 -8.33 3.31
CA LYS A 423 -21.41 -7.43 2.76
C LYS A 423 -21.08 -6.91 1.34
N GLY A 424 -20.43 -7.73 0.52
CA GLY A 424 -20.05 -7.38 -0.86
C GLY A 424 -18.80 -6.52 -1.00
N LEU A 425 -18.11 -6.20 0.09
CA LEU A 425 -16.87 -5.43 0.10
C LEU A 425 -15.67 -6.30 0.50
N PRO A 426 -14.50 -6.09 -0.09
CA PRO A 426 -13.31 -6.89 0.20
C PRO A 426 -12.86 -6.79 1.66
N VAL A 427 -12.24 -7.87 2.13
CA VAL A 427 -11.50 -7.91 3.40
C VAL A 427 -10.11 -8.49 3.18
N GLY A 428 -9.13 -8.00 3.92
CA GLY A 428 -7.72 -8.36 3.78
C GLY A 428 -7.18 -9.11 4.99
N LEU A 429 -6.41 -10.17 4.73
CA LEU A 429 -5.51 -10.81 5.69
C LEU A 429 -4.15 -10.12 5.63
N GLN A 430 -3.65 -9.65 6.76
CA GLN A 430 -2.31 -9.12 6.89
C GLN A 430 -1.38 -10.21 7.42
N VAL A 431 -0.22 -10.39 6.77
CA VAL A 431 0.84 -11.31 7.21
C VAL A 431 2.10 -10.51 7.44
N ILE A 432 2.70 -10.65 8.62
CA ILE A 432 3.87 -9.90 9.08
C ILE A 432 5.02 -10.88 9.30
N ALA A 433 6.24 -10.52 8.89
CA ALA A 433 7.45 -11.30 9.14
C ALA A 433 8.49 -10.50 9.95
N ALA A 434 9.54 -11.18 10.39
CA ALA A 434 10.68 -10.53 11.04
C ALA A 434 11.37 -9.51 10.11
N ALA A 435 12.03 -8.53 10.69
CA ALA A 435 12.80 -7.52 9.95
C ALA A 435 13.81 -8.18 8.98
N GLY A 436 13.88 -7.66 7.75
CA GLY A 436 14.75 -8.18 6.70
C GLY A 436 14.35 -9.55 6.12
N ARG A 437 13.13 -10.03 6.43
CA ARG A 437 12.59 -11.29 5.87
C ARG A 437 11.58 -11.06 4.74
N ASP A 438 11.74 -9.99 4.01
CA ASP A 438 10.93 -9.59 2.85
C ASP A 438 10.81 -10.74 1.83
N ASP A 439 11.94 -11.30 1.41
CA ASP A 439 12.01 -12.39 0.44
C ASP A 439 11.21 -13.61 0.90
N ARG A 440 11.42 -14.02 2.17
CA ARG A 440 10.70 -15.16 2.73
C ARG A 440 9.21 -14.94 2.81
N LEU A 441 8.79 -13.72 3.20
CA LEU A 441 7.37 -13.37 3.27
C LEU A 441 6.72 -13.47 1.89
N LEU A 442 7.31 -12.82 0.90
CA LEU A 442 6.77 -12.79 -0.47
C LEU A 442 6.75 -14.18 -1.10
N GLN A 443 7.80 -14.98 -0.91
CA GLN A 443 7.85 -16.33 -1.46
C GLN A 443 6.81 -17.26 -0.82
N VAL A 444 6.78 -17.34 0.54
CA VAL A 444 5.83 -18.23 1.22
C VAL A 444 4.39 -17.83 0.91
N MET A 445 4.11 -16.53 0.82
CA MET A 445 2.77 -16.07 0.45
C MET A 445 2.46 -16.34 -1.02
N GLY A 446 3.42 -16.22 -1.93
CA GLY A 446 3.25 -16.62 -3.33
C GLY A 446 2.87 -18.09 -3.48
N ASP A 447 3.58 -18.96 -2.75
CA ASP A 447 3.31 -20.40 -2.78
C ASP A 447 1.92 -20.74 -2.18
N LEU A 448 1.62 -20.23 -0.98
CA LEU A 448 0.39 -20.59 -0.26
C LEU A 448 -0.87 -19.95 -0.84
N TYR A 449 -0.79 -18.66 -1.15
CA TYR A 449 -1.95 -17.88 -1.59
C TYR A 449 -2.44 -18.27 -2.98
N SER A 450 -1.56 -18.78 -3.86
CA SER A 450 -1.94 -19.29 -5.19
C SER A 450 -2.92 -20.49 -5.13
N HIS A 451 -2.99 -21.17 -3.99
CA HIS A 451 -3.87 -22.31 -3.75
C HIS A 451 -5.19 -21.95 -3.04
N LEU A 452 -5.36 -20.69 -2.65
CA LEU A 452 -6.61 -20.25 -2.00
C LEU A 452 -7.72 -20.12 -3.06
N PRO A 453 -8.87 -20.79 -2.91
CA PRO A 453 -10.01 -20.64 -3.83
C PRO A 453 -10.72 -19.30 -3.54
N LEU A 454 -10.31 -18.24 -4.19
CA LEU A 454 -10.89 -16.89 -4.09
C LEU A 454 -12.06 -16.69 -5.07
#